data_1138cc4a20958e27dae2befe7774821e
#
_entry.id   1138cc4a20958e27dae2befe7774821e
#
_cell.length_a   1.000
_cell.length_b   1.000
_cell.length_c   1.000
_cell.angle_alpha   90.00
_cell.angle_beta   90.00
_cell.angle_gamma   90.00
#
_symmetry.space_group_name_H-M   'P 1'
#
loop_
_entity.id
_entity.type
_entity.pdbx_description
1 polymer ?
#
loop_
_entity_poly.entity_id
_entity_poly.type
_entity_poly.pdbx_seq_one_letter_code
_entity_poly.pdbx_strand_id
1 'polypeptide(L)'
;MDINIGIINNLGYGYATKQNQISLVSRNASGVKAMNMPADTTIIGIYGYLNSNKYDSILLVSPNGMKRIHLEDVPILNRPSKGVSLVNQPKSNVSMISSVHITKKNDLIQYVDESKQLKFIDSANVPLGDRDTRVSKVTSSKIVYANVFNFNRNYFEEDSQLHVAPIAPTKPVAEANDEKQEDFPTSLFDVDDNDQK
;
A
#
# COMPACT_ATOMS: atom_id res chain seq x y z
N MET A 1 -2.13 -11.96 17.75
CA MET A 1 -1.20 -11.08 17.02
C MET A 1 -1.84 -9.69 16.95
N ASP A 2 -1.20 -8.67 17.53
CA ASP A 2 -1.78 -7.31 17.59
C ASP A 2 -1.30 -6.51 16.39
N ILE A 3 -2.17 -6.43 15.38
CA ILE A 3 -1.92 -5.63 14.18
C ILE A 3 -2.53 -4.25 14.35
N ASN A 4 -1.76 -3.23 14.07
CA ASN A 4 -2.24 -1.85 13.93
C ASN A 4 -2.43 -1.52 12.45
N ILE A 5 -3.48 -0.79 12.14
CA ILE A 5 -3.81 -0.35 10.78
C ILE A 5 -3.71 1.17 10.75
N GLY A 6 -2.73 1.67 10.04
CA GLY A 6 -2.54 3.10 9.80
C GLY A 6 -3.38 3.58 8.62
N ILE A 7 -3.93 4.80 8.74
CA ILE A 7 -4.77 5.44 7.74
C ILE A 7 -4.31 6.88 7.61
N ILE A 8 -4.00 7.31 6.37
CA ILE A 8 -3.48 8.66 6.09
C ILE A 8 -4.23 9.26 4.90
N ASN A 9 -4.57 10.55 5.01
CA ASN A 9 -5.19 11.30 3.94
C ASN A 9 -4.18 12.19 3.18
N ASN A 10 -4.60 12.75 2.05
CA ASN A 10 -3.78 13.60 1.18
C ASN A 10 -3.34 14.93 1.82
N LEU A 11 -3.98 15.37 2.90
CA LEU A 11 -3.53 16.54 3.67
C LEU A 11 -2.44 16.18 4.70
N GLY A 12 -2.03 14.91 4.80
CA GLY A 12 -1.04 14.45 5.75
C GLY A 12 -1.56 14.27 7.18
N TYR A 13 -2.88 14.19 7.37
CA TYR A 13 -3.47 13.74 8.63
C TYR A 13 -3.54 12.23 8.65
N GLY A 14 -3.14 11.64 9.76
CA GLY A 14 -3.16 10.19 9.91
C GLY A 14 -3.27 9.73 11.35
N TYR A 15 -3.59 8.47 11.51
CA TYR A 15 -3.63 7.76 12.77
C TYR A 15 -3.58 6.26 12.53
N ALA A 16 -3.30 5.48 13.55
CA ALA A 16 -3.46 4.04 13.53
C ALA A 16 -4.64 3.62 14.40
N THR A 17 -5.23 2.47 14.09
CA THR A 17 -6.27 1.81 14.90
C THR A 17 -5.94 0.34 15.03
N LYS A 18 -6.39 -0.28 16.12
CA LYS A 18 -6.21 -1.72 16.30
C LYS A 18 -7.10 -2.50 15.33
N GLN A 19 -6.59 -3.58 14.76
CA GLN A 19 -7.34 -4.43 13.83
C GLN A 19 -8.68 -4.91 14.42
N ASN A 20 -8.73 -5.22 15.71
CA ASN A 20 -9.94 -5.69 16.39
C ASN A 20 -11.05 -4.62 16.49
N GLN A 21 -10.75 -3.35 16.23
CA GLN A 21 -11.75 -2.27 16.17
C GLN A 21 -12.42 -2.16 14.79
N ILE A 22 -11.95 -2.93 13.79
CA ILE A 22 -12.56 -2.99 12.49
C ILE A 22 -13.59 -4.11 12.48
N SER A 23 -14.86 -3.72 12.37
CA SER A 23 -15.97 -4.67 12.38
C SER A 23 -15.93 -5.59 11.17
N LEU A 24 -16.11 -6.88 11.40
CA LEU A 24 -16.42 -7.81 10.32
C LEU A 24 -17.86 -7.57 9.88
N VAL A 25 -18.04 -7.27 8.62
CA VAL A 25 -19.35 -6.98 8.03
C VAL A 25 -19.67 -8.00 6.94
N SER A 26 -20.96 -8.23 6.69
CA SER A 26 -21.40 -9.14 5.63
C SER A 26 -21.05 -8.59 4.24
N ARG A 27 -21.08 -9.48 3.24
CA ARG A 27 -20.77 -9.14 1.84
C ARG A 27 -21.59 -7.96 1.30
N ASN A 28 -22.84 -7.82 1.74
CA ASN A 28 -23.77 -6.80 1.24
C ASN A 28 -23.77 -5.51 2.07
N ALA A 29 -22.90 -5.39 3.07
CA ALA A 29 -22.82 -4.20 3.90
C ALA A 29 -22.02 -3.09 3.20
N SER A 30 -22.44 -1.84 3.44
CA SER A 30 -21.77 -0.64 2.88
C SER A 30 -20.37 -0.37 3.45
N GLY A 31 -19.91 -1.21 4.37
CA GLY A 31 -18.64 -1.01 5.08
C GLY A 31 -18.80 -0.04 6.25
N VAL A 32 -17.66 0.40 6.78
CA VAL A 32 -17.61 1.26 7.97
C VAL A 32 -16.69 2.44 7.74
N LYS A 33 -17.05 3.59 8.27
CA LYS A 33 -16.27 4.83 8.12
C LYS A 33 -14.86 4.65 8.70
N ALA A 34 -13.85 4.86 7.87
CA ALA A 34 -12.46 4.74 8.26
C ALA A 34 -11.94 6.01 8.96
N MET A 35 -12.22 7.19 8.42
CA MET A 35 -11.65 8.45 8.89
C MET A 35 -12.67 9.60 8.82
N ASN A 36 -12.60 10.53 9.76
CA ASN A 36 -13.34 11.79 9.70
C ASN A 36 -12.52 12.80 8.89
N MET A 37 -12.93 13.07 7.66
CA MET A 37 -12.20 13.92 6.72
C MET A 37 -13.02 15.15 6.34
N PRO A 38 -12.37 16.32 6.07
CA PRO A 38 -13.00 17.42 5.36
C PRO A 38 -13.51 17.00 3.97
N ALA A 39 -14.43 17.76 3.40
CA ALA A 39 -14.78 17.62 1.99
C ALA A 39 -13.51 17.76 1.12
N ASP A 40 -13.51 17.15 -0.05
CA ASP A 40 -12.44 17.20 -1.03
C ASP A 40 -11.07 16.59 -0.57
N THR A 41 -11.11 15.77 0.49
CA THR A 41 -9.95 14.99 0.91
C THR A 41 -10.10 13.50 0.59
N THR A 42 -8.98 12.83 0.33
CA THR A 42 -8.94 11.41 -0.02
C THR A 42 -7.97 10.66 0.88
N ILE A 43 -8.28 9.39 1.17
CA ILE A 43 -7.32 8.49 1.81
C ILE A 43 -6.30 8.09 0.75
N ILE A 44 -5.01 8.32 1.03
CA ILE A 44 -3.91 8.01 0.11
C ILE A 44 -3.06 6.84 0.58
N GLY A 45 -3.22 6.39 1.82
CA GLY A 45 -2.47 5.27 2.35
C GLY A 45 -3.23 4.54 3.45
N ILE A 46 -3.23 3.21 3.33
CA ILE A 46 -3.63 2.28 4.39
C ILE A 46 -2.51 1.25 4.49
N TYR A 47 -2.01 1.03 5.70
CA TYR A 47 -0.93 0.08 5.93
C TYR A 47 -1.13 -0.67 7.26
N GLY A 48 -0.64 -1.91 7.32
CA GLY A 48 -0.66 -2.73 8.52
C GLY A 48 0.74 -2.90 9.09
N TYR A 49 0.87 -2.93 10.42
CA TYR A 49 2.13 -3.20 11.10
C TYR A 49 1.90 -3.85 12.45
N LEU A 50 2.90 -4.61 12.90
CA LEU A 50 2.94 -5.20 14.24
C LEU A 50 3.55 -4.21 15.24
N ASN A 51 3.18 -4.31 16.50
CA ASN A 51 3.81 -3.50 17.56
C ASN A 51 5.32 -3.72 17.66
N SER A 52 5.81 -4.90 17.29
CA SER A 52 7.26 -5.20 17.19
C SER A 52 7.98 -4.32 16.18
N ASN A 53 7.26 -3.83 15.16
CA ASN A 53 7.82 -3.04 14.06
C ASN A 53 7.69 -1.51 14.28
N LYS A 54 7.41 -1.08 15.50
CA LYS A 54 7.21 0.34 15.81
C LYS A 54 8.39 1.27 15.44
N TYR A 55 9.59 0.71 15.37
CA TYR A 55 10.81 1.43 14.96
C TYR A 55 10.99 1.54 13.45
N ASP A 56 10.21 0.82 12.66
CA ASP A 56 10.13 1.07 11.22
C ASP A 56 9.56 2.47 11.00
N SER A 57 9.73 2.99 9.81
CA SER A 57 9.23 4.32 9.46
C SER A 57 8.19 4.25 8.35
N ILE A 58 7.36 5.27 8.28
CA ILE A 58 6.55 5.54 7.10
C ILE A 58 7.21 6.66 6.29
N LEU A 59 7.23 6.45 4.98
CA LEU A 59 7.64 7.42 3.99
C LEU A 59 6.40 8.18 3.53
N LEU A 60 6.40 9.49 3.70
CA LEU A 60 5.42 10.42 3.15
C LEU A 60 6.04 11.07 1.91
N VAL A 61 5.38 10.93 0.78
CA VAL A 61 5.80 11.49 -0.50
C VAL A 61 4.86 12.61 -0.89
N SER A 62 5.43 13.73 -1.29
CA SER A 62 4.72 14.84 -1.92
C SER A 62 5.44 15.27 -3.20
N PRO A 63 4.80 16.01 -4.11
CA PRO A 63 5.48 16.55 -5.28
C PRO A 63 6.75 17.36 -4.94
N ASN A 64 6.80 17.98 -3.77
CA ASN A 64 7.89 18.87 -3.36
C ASN A 64 9.01 18.16 -2.59
N GLY A 65 8.84 16.89 -2.23
CA GLY A 65 9.85 16.13 -1.50
C GLY A 65 9.31 14.94 -0.73
N MET A 66 10.17 14.38 0.11
CA MET A 66 9.88 13.21 0.91
C MET A 66 10.22 13.45 2.37
N LYS A 67 9.62 12.68 3.25
CA LYS A 67 9.87 12.68 4.68
C LYS A 67 9.60 11.30 5.24
N ARG A 68 10.39 10.90 6.23
CA ARG A 68 10.09 9.71 7.05
C ARG A 68 9.71 10.14 8.47
N ILE A 69 8.82 9.38 9.08
CA ILE A 69 8.50 9.46 10.50
C ILE A 69 8.45 8.05 11.08
N HIS A 70 8.73 7.89 12.36
CA HIS A 70 8.59 6.58 13.01
C HIS A 70 7.13 6.15 13.09
N LEU A 71 6.87 4.84 12.99
CA LEU A 71 5.53 4.29 13.18
C LEU A 71 4.98 4.56 14.59
N GLU A 72 5.84 4.64 15.60
CA GLU A 72 5.46 4.96 16.97
C GLU A 72 4.96 6.40 17.15
N ASP A 73 5.33 7.33 16.25
CA ASP A 73 4.85 8.72 16.26
C ASP A 73 3.41 8.83 15.73
N VAL A 74 2.89 7.79 15.09
CA VAL A 74 1.50 7.75 14.61
C VAL A 74 0.60 7.31 15.76
N PRO A 75 -0.28 8.16 16.29
CA PRO A 75 -1.08 7.81 17.45
C PRO A 75 -2.08 6.71 17.12
N ILE A 76 -2.27 5.80 18.08
CA ILE A 76 -3.32 4.78 18.01
C ILE A 76 -4.60 5.38 18.57
N LEU A 77 -5.62 5.54 17.74
CA LEU A 77 -6.90 6.18 18.07
C LEU A 77 -8.07 5.24 17.73
N ASN A 78 -9.21 5.50 18.38
CA ASN A 78 -10.45 4.81 18.03
C ASN A 78 -10.99 5.31 16.69
N ARG A 79 -11.49 4.41 15.88
CA ARG A 79 -12.12 4.69 14.59
C ARG A 79 -13.61 5.08 14.74
N PRO A 80 -14.15 6.03 13.97
CA PRO A 80 -13.43 6.92 13.03
C PRO A 80 -12.80 8.12 13.76
N SER A 81 -11.60 8.51 13.37
CA SER A 81 -10.90 9.69 13.88
C SER A 81 -10.50 10.62 12.74
N LYS A 82 -10.28 11.91 13.04
CA LYS A 82 -9.63 12.84 12.12
C LYS A 82 -8.12 12.56 11.99
N GLY A 83 -7.54 11.92 13.01
CA GLY A 83 -6.10 11.76 13.12
C GLY A 83 -5.38 13.04 13.53
N VAL A 84 -4.06 12.99 13.50
CA VAL A 84 -3.16 14.13 13.76
C VAL A 84 -2.39 14.50 12.52
N SER A 85 -1.87 15.71 12.46
CA SER A 85 -0.95 16.11 11.39
C SER A 85 0.36 15.33 11.53
N LEU A 86 0.78 14.67 10.46
CA LEU A 86 2.03 13.91 10.36
C LEU A 86 3.11 14.71 9.60
N VAL A 87 2.76 15.88 9.09
CA VAL A 87 3.65 16.75 8.36
C VAL A 87 3.23 18.20 8.58
N ASN A 88 4.20 19.07 8.85
CA ASN A 88 3.95 20.50 8.91
C ASN A 88 3.81 21.05 7.50
N GLN A 89 2.63 21.57 7.18
CA GLN A 89 2.36 22.19 5.89
C GLN A 89 2.15 23.70 6.06
N PRO A 90 2.83 24.53 5.29
CA PRO A 90 2.58 25.97 5.32
C PRO A 90 1.18 26.28 4.82
N LYS A 91 0.47 27.19 5.49
CA LYS A 91 -0.90 27.59 5.12
C LYS A 91 -1.02 28.17 3.71
N SER A 92 0.05 28.81 3.24
CA SER A 92 0.10 29.48 1.93
C SER A 92 0.44 28.56 0.76
N ASN A 93 0.99 27.38 1.02
CA ASN A 93 1.41 26.44 -0.03
C ASN A 93 1.30 25.00 0.50
N VAL A 94 0.08 24.49 0.54
CA VAL A 94 -0.21 23.13 0.97
C VAL A 94 0.26 22.16 -0.11
N SER A 95 1.33 21.43 0.17
CA SER A 95 1.79 20.36 -0.71
C SER A 95 1.10 19.04 -0.31
N MET A 96 0.12 18.62 -1.08
CA MET A 96 -0.60 17.39 -0.80
C MET A 96 0.35 16.19 -0.80
N ILE A 97 0.15 15.29 0.14
CA ILE A 97 0.84 13.99 0.13
C ILE A 97 0.24 13.15 -0.99
N SER A 98 1.09 12.59 -1.83
CA SER A 98 0.70 11.80 -3.00
C SER A 98 0.75 10.30 -2.75
N SER A 99 1.65 9.83 -1.89
CA SER A 99 1.72 8.41 -1.50
C SER A 99 2.36 8.20 -0.14
N VAL A 100 2.11 7.02 0.45
CA VAL A 100 2.61 6.60 1.75
C VAL A 100 3.09 5.17 1.66
N HIS A 101 4.28 4.88 2.21
CA HIS A 101 4.87 3.56 2.19
C HIS A 101 5.54 3.25 3.53
N ILE A 102 5.51 1.99 3.97
CA ILE A 102 6.36 1.55 5.08
C ILE A 102 7.78 1.37 4.58
N THR A 103 8.75 1.89 5.34
CA THR A 103 10.17 1.75 5.03
C THR A 103 10.96 1.27 6.24
N LYS A 104 11.96 0.46 5.97
CA LYS A 104 13.04 0.13 6.90
C LYS A 104 14.29 0.92 6.54
N LYS A 105 15.28 0.92 7.44
CA LYS A 105 16.60 1.45 7.15
C LYS A 105 17.20 0.71 5.95
N ASN A 106 17.73 1.48 4.99
CA ASN A 106 18.37 0.98 3.75
C ASN A 106 17.39 0.35 2.74
N ASP A 107 16.09 0.58 2.84
CA ASP A 107 15.18 0.27 1.74
C ASP A 107 15.47 1.20 0.55
N LEU A 108 15.38 0.67 -0.66
CA LEU A 108 15.54 1.45 -1.89
C LEU A 108 14.21 2.09 -2.27
N ILE A 109 14.18 3.40 -2.43
CA ILE A 109 13.03 4.15 -2.90
C ILE A 109 13.27 4.48 -4.37
N GLN A 110 12.39 4.01 -5.24
CA GLN A 110 12.34 4.41 -6.63
C GLN A 110 11.34 5.55 -6.80
N TYR A 111 11.67 6.54 -7.63
CA TYR A 111 10.76 7.63 -7.94
C TYR A 111 10.93 8.13 -9.36
N VAL A 112 9.87 8.71 -9.89
CA VAL A 112 9.84 9.39 -11.18
C VAL A 112 9.55 10.85 -10.94
N ASP A 113 10.33 11.73 -11.51
CA ASP A 113 10.11 13.17 -11.47
C ASP A 113 9.46 13.70 -12.75
N GLU A 114 9.22 15.02 -12.83
CA GLU A 114 8.62 15.68 -14.00
C GLU A 114 9.43 15.48 -15.30
N SER A 115 10.74 15.17 -15.19
CA SER A 115 11.57 14.84 -16.35
C SER A 115 11.31 13.43 -16.90
N LYS A 116 10.39 12.68 -16.29
CA LYS A 116 10.03 11.29 -16.61
C LYS A 116 11.20 10.32 -16.46
N GLN A 117 12.22 10.68 -15.69
CA GLN A 117 13.35 9.82 -15.40
C GLN A 117 13.09 9.02 -14.14
N LEU A 118 13.37 7.71 -14.20
CA LEU A 118 13.37 6.84 -13.06
C LEU A 118 14.67 7.05 -12.27
N LYS A 119 14.52 7.35 -11.00
CA LYS A 119 15.62 7.60 -10.06
C LYS A 119 15.46 6.76 -8.80
N PHE A 120 16.56 6.59 -8.11
CA PHE A 120 16.62 5.80 -6.88
C PHE A 120 17.29 6.60 -5.77
N ILE A 121 16.82 6.43 -4.55
CA ILE A 121 17.39 7.00 -3.34
C ILE A 121 17.28 5.97 -2.22
N ASP A 122 18.34 5.84 -1.43
CA ASP A 122 18.28 5.04 -0.21
C ASP A 122 17.39 5.73 0.81
N SER A 123 16.56 4.96 1.51
CA SER A 123 15.68 5.49 2.55
C SER A 123 16.47 6.20 3.66
N ALA A 124 17.71 5.77 3.94
CA ALA A 124 18.58 6.44 4.90
C ALA A 124 18.90 7.89 4.52
N ASN A 125 18.86 8.22 3.22
CA ASN A 125 19.08 9.58 2.72
C ASN A 125 17.82 10.45 2.72
N VAL A 126 16.65 9.89 3.04
CA VAL A 126 15.44 10.68 3.28
C VAL A 126 15.38 11.03 4.76
N PRO A 127 15.29 12.32 5.13
CA PRO A 127 15.28 12.71 6.52
C PRO A 127 14.18 12.03 7.33
N LEU A 128 14.57 11.49 8.46
CA LEU A 128 13.68 11.01 9.51
C LEU A 128 13.45 12.18 10.48
N GLY A 129 12.22 12.55 10.70
CA GLY A 129 11.89 13.69 11.54
C GLY A 129 10.56 13.54 12.25
N ASP A 130 10.32 14.41 13.24
CA ASP A 130 9.08 14.42 13.99
C ASP A 130 7.89 14.89 13.15
N ARG A 131 6.68 14.66 13.63
CA ARG A 131 5.42 14.99 12.93
C ARG A 131 5.31 16.47 12.52
N ASP A 132 5.90 17.37 13.28
CA ASP A 132 5.84 18.83 13.08
C ASP A 132 6.88 19.35 12.06
N THR A 133 7.71 18.49 11.48
CA THR A 133 8.65 18.88 10.43
C THR A 133 8.02 18.82 9.04
N ARG A 134 8.62 19.53 8.09
CA ARG A 134 8.18 19.55 6.68
C ARG A 134 8.76 18.40 5.89
N VAL A 135 8.19 18.14 4.72
CA VAL A 135 8.86 17.30 3.71
C VAL A 135 10.17 17.93 3.28
N SER A 136 11.19 17.14 3.07
CA SER A 136 12.51 17.58 2.62
C SER A 136 12.65 17.40 1.13
N LYS A 137 13.26 18.38 0.48
CA LYS A 137 13.54 18.31 -0.95
C LYS A 137 14.65 17.28 -1.21
N VAL A 138 14.35 16.24 -1.95
CA VAL A 138 15.30 15.16 -2.31
C VAL A 138 15.70 15.21 -3.79
N THR A 139 15.05 16.05 -4.58
CA THR A 139 15.32 16.26 -6.00
C THR A 139 15.04 17.70 -6.39
N SER A 140 15.60 18.18 -7.50
CA SER A 140 15.36 19.53 -8.03
C SER A 140 13.99 19.65 -8.72
N SER A 141 13.48 18.57 -9.27
CA SER A 141 12.19 18.51 -9.99
C SER A 141 11.10 17.98 -9.08
N LYS A 142 9.83 18.21 -9.43
CA LYS A 142 8.72 17.64 -8.65
C LYS A 142 8.63 16.13 -8.86
N ILE A 143 8.27 15.44 -7.78
CA ILE A 143 8.06 14.01 -7.78
C ILE A 143 6.65 13.72 -8.29
N VAL A 144 6.55 12.87 -9.32
CA VAL A 144 5.28 12.43 -9.90
C VAL A 144 4.83 11.13 -9.30
N TYR A 145 5.77 10.23 -9.05
CA TYR A 145 5.50 8.90 -8.50
C TYR A 145 6.67 8.44 -7.63
N ALA A 146 6.39 7.75 -6.56
CA ALA A 146 7.42 7.07 -5.77
C ALA A 146 6.87 5.76 -5.20
N ASN A 147 7.75 4.79 -5.02
CA ASN A 147 7.47 3.52 -4.38
C ASN A 147 8.70 3.02 -3.64
N VAL A 148 8.49 2.23 -2.60
CA VAL A 148 9.57 1.54 -1.89
C VAL A 148 9.80 0.20 -2.57
N PHE A 149 11.04 0.00 -3.02
CA PHE A 149 11.45 -1.23 -3.64
C PHE A 149 12.20 -2.09 -2.61
N ASN A 150 11.65 -3.24 -2.31
CA ASN A 150 12.23 -4.14 -1.33
C ASN A 150 12.47 -5.50 -1.94
N PHE A 151 13.73 -5.78 -2.31
CA PHE A 151 14.16 -7.07 -2.86
C PHE A 151 14.15 -8.19 -1.83
N ASN A 152 14.28 -7.87 -0.53
CA ASN A 152 14.56 -8.83 0.53
C ASN A 152 13.47 -8.89 1.61
N ARG A 153 12.24 -8.44 1.34
CA ARG A 153 11.16 -8.66 2.29
C ARG A 153 10.66 -10.09 2.19
N ASN A 154 11.34 -10.99 2.89
CA ASN A 154 10.68 -12.21 3.33
C ASN A 154 9.61 -11.81 4.36
N TYR A 155 8.40 -11.60 3.89
CA TYR A 155 7.23 -11.33 4.76
C TYR A 155 6.91 -12.50 5.70
N PHE A 156 7.63 -13.61 5.59
CA PHE A 156 7.41 -14.88 6.27
C PHE A 156 8.61 -15.36 7.08
N GLU A 157 9.62 -14.53 7.36
CA GLU A 157 10.81 -14.94 8.11
C GLU A 157 10.56 -15.28 9.59
N GLU A 158 9.38 -14.99 10.15
CA GLU A 158 9.07 -15.40 11.53
C GLU A 158 8.45 -16.81 11.66
N ASP A 159 8.14 -17.49 10.54
CA ASP A 159 7.56 -18.83 10.53
C ASP A 159 8.47 -19.89 9.86
N SER A 160 9.78 -19.73 9.95
CA SER A 160 10.74 -20.72 9.42
C SER A 160 10.76 -22.08 10.18
N GLN A 161 9.71 -22.39 10.94
CA GLN A 161 9.46 -23.71 11.49
C GLN A 161 8.28 -24.47 10.86
N LEU A 162 7.69 -23.94 9.80
CA LEU A 162 6.84 -24.77 8.95
C LEU A 162 7.74 -25.72 8.16
N HIS A 163 7.99 -26.90 8.72
CA HIS A 163 8.50 -28.04 7.99
C HIS A 163 7.60 -28.29 6.77
N VAL A 164 7.98 -27.79 5.62
CA VAL A 164 7.47 -28.31 4.36
C VAL A 164 8.00 -29.73 4.27
N ALA A 165 7.14 -30.70 4.59
CA ALA A 165 7.46 -32.10 4.34
C ALA A 165 7.88 -32.23 2.86
N PRO A 166 8.99 -32.90 2.55
CA PRO A 166 9.42 -33.05 1.17
C PRO A 166 8.29 -33.73 0.38
N ILE A 167 7.83 -33.06 -0.67
CA ILE A 167 6.87 -33.63 -1.61
C ILE A 167 7.55 -34.87 -2.20
N ALA A 168 7.02 -36.06 -1.84
CA ALA A 168 7.50 -37.30 -2.41
C ALA A 168 7.38 -37.19 -3.94
N PRO A 169 8.40 -37.63 -4.70
CA PRO A 169 8.36 -37.58 -6.15
C PRO A 169 7.14 -38.39 -6.65
N THR A 170 6.19 -37.71 -7.24
CA THR A 170 5.07 -38.35 -7.94
C THR A 170 5.64 -39.22 -9.06
N LYS A 171 5.36 -40.53 -8.98
CA LYS A 171 5.66 -41.47 -10.06
C LYS A 171 5.05 -40.93 -11.36
N PRO A 172 5.75 -41.05 -12.49
CA PRO A 172 5.19 -40.64 -13.78
C PRO A 172 3.93 -41.44 -14.02
N VAL A 173 2.82 -40.77 -14.25
CA VAL A 173 1.57 -41.36 -14.70
C VAL A 173 1.82 -41.85 -16.11
N ALA A 174 1.66 -43.16 -16.32
CA ALA A 174 1.72 -43.79 -17.65
C ALA A 174 0.70 -43.10 -18.57
N GLU A 175 1.15 -42.73 -19.74
CA GLU A 175 0.32 -42.24 -20.84
C GLU A 175 -0.76 -43.27 -21.17
N ALA A 176 -2.01 -42.96 -20.88
CA ALA A 176 -3.15 -43.67 -21.46
C ALA A 176 -3.55 -42.89 -22.71
N ASN A 177 -3.18 -43.44 -23.84
CA ASN A 177 -3.78 -43.10 -25.12
C ASN A 177 -5.26 -43.52 -25.09
N ASP A 178 -6.14 -42.54 -25.15
CA ASP A 178 -7.50 -42.76 -25.68
C ASP A 178 -7.93 -41.48 -26.41
N GLU A 179 -7.86 -41.63 -27.73
CA GLU A 179 -8.48 -40.73 -28.69
C GLU A 179 -10.00 -40.75 -28.48
N LYS A 180 -10.58 -39.68 -28.04
CA LYS A 180 -11.96 -39.32 -28.34
C LYS A 180 -12.01 -37.85 -28.73
N GLN A 181 -12.10 -37.63 -30.03
CA GLN A 181 -12.57 -36.40 -30.63
C GLN A 181 -13.98 -36.13 -30.09
N GLU A 182 -14.11 -35.08 -29.29
CA GLU A 182 -15.41 -34.44 -29.05
C GLU A 182 -15.48 -33.20 -29.91
N ASP A 183 -16.44 -33.20 -30.82
CA ASP A 183 -16.85 -32.08 -31.67
C ASP A 183 -17.28 -30.90 -30.81
N PHE A 184 -16.57 -29.80 -30.92
CA PHE A 184 -17.04 -28.52 -30.42
C PHE A 184 -17.97 -27.89 -31.46
N PRO A 185 -19.17 -27.43 -31.09
CA PRO A 185 -20.05 -26.74 -32.02
C PRO A 185 -19.49 -25.34 -32.31
N THR A 186 -19.06 -25.16 -33.54
CA THR A 186 -18.77 -23.85 -34.14
C THR A 186 -20.09 -23.19 -34.51
N SER A 187 -20.63 -22.34 -33.62
CA SER A 187 -21.41 -21.15 -33.99
C SER A 187 -22.06 -20.54 -32.75
N LEU A 188 -21.44 -19.54 -32.21
CA LEU A 188 -22.02 -18.68 -31.20
C LEU A 188 -22.17 -17.24 -31.70
N PHE A 189 -22.20 -17.01 -32.99
CA PHE A 189 -22.45 -15.70 -33.59
C PHE A 189 -23.27 -15.83 -34.89
N ASP A 190 -24.53 -16.23 -34.76
CA ASP A 190 -25.53 -15.91 -35.76
C ASP A 190 -26.47 -14.85 -35.18
N VAL A 191 -26.21 -13.63 -35.58
CA VAL A 191 -27.11 -12.49 -35.37
C VAL A 191 -28.14 -12.55 -36.49
N ASP A 192 -29.35 -12.94 -36.20
CA ASP A 192 -30.48 -12.84 -37.10
C ASP A 192 -30.89 -11.37 -37.28
N ASP A 193 -30.47 -10.82 -38.45
CA ASP A 193 -31.08 -9.65 -39.06
C ASP A 193 -32.40 -10.12 -39.73
N ASN A 194 -33.52 -9.91 -39.08
CA ASN A 194 -34.83 -9.81 -39.76
C ASN A 194 -35.90 -9.30 -38.82
N ASP A 195 -36.21 -8.00 -38.93
CA ASP A 195 -37.56 -7.51 -38.84
C ASP A 195 -37.67 -6.11 -39.45
N GLN A 196 -37.86 -6.14 -40.78
CA GLN A 196 -38.61 -5.08 -41.46
C GLN A 196 -40.03 -5.61 -41.71
N LYS A 197 -40.99 -5.08 -40.99
CA LYS A 197 -42.28 -4.63 -41.51
C LYS A 197 -43.02 -3.85 -40.45
#